data_4d2eb2e84aa04c16a805543136013a72
#
_entry.id   4d2eb2e84aa04c16a805543136013a72
#
_cell.length_a   1.000
_cell.length_b   1.000
_cell.length_c   1.000
_cell.angle_alpha   90.00
_cell.angle_beta   90.00
_cell.angle_gamma   90.00
#
_symmetry.space_group_name_H-M   'P 1'
#
loop_
_entity.id
_entity.type
_entity.pdbx_description
1 polymer ?
#
loop_
_entity_poly.entity_id
_entity_poly.type
_entity_poly.pdbx_seq_one_letter_code
_entity_poly.pdbx_strand_id
1 'polypeptide(L)'
;VINKIDTVNKEEIDKLVKNFKEYVLVSSKDKVGIDDLKSKIIKHLEDGEEEKPLVGDLLEYGSKVVLVVPIDSEAPKGRIILPQVQVIRDCLDHGIKTYVVRDTELKEAIGELKDIDLVITDSQAFKEVDSIIPKDLKLTSFSILFARQKGELDEFLKGTKKLDTLKPN
;
A
#
# COMPACT_ATOMS: atom_id res chain seq x y z
N VAL A 1 -12.18 18.24 -8.46
CA VAL A 1 -11.89 19.67 -8.27
C VAL A 1 -11.61 20.31 -9.62
N ILE A 2 -12.24 21.45 -9.91
CA ILE A 2 -12.01 22.25 -11.11
C ILE A 2 -11.39 23.56 -10.63
N ASN A 3 -10.11 23.75 -10.90
CA ASN A 3 -9.36 24.93 -10.50
C ASN A 3 -9.25 25.94 -11.63
N LYS A 4 -8.81 27.16 -11.30
CA LYS A 4 -8.59 28.29 -12.24
C LYS A 4 -9.88 28.83 -12.86
N ILE A 5 -11.00 28.82 -12.12
CA ILE A 5 -12.26 29.39 -12.61
C ILE A 5 -12.20 30.89 -12.89
N ASP A 6 -11.16 31.55 -12.42
CA ASP A 6 -10.83 32.96 -12.72
C ASP A 6 -10.36 33.19 -14.16
N THR A 7 -10.00 32.13 -14.89
CA THR A 7 -9.46 32.21 -16.27
C THR A 7 -10.48 31.91 -17.35
N VAL A 8 -11.68 31.47 -17.00
CA VAL A 8 -12.74 31.03 -17.93
C VAL A 8 -14.06 31.72 -17.62
N ASN A 9 -14.92 31.79 -18.62
CA ASN A 9 -16.25 32.37 -18.43
C ASN A 9 -17.26 31.33 -17.89
N LYS A 10 -18.40 31.81 -17.42
CA LYS A 10 -19.42 30.95 -16.78
C LYS A 10 -19.98 29.90 -17.74
N GLU A 11 -20.15 30.21 -19.04
CA GLU A 11 -20.66 29.24 -20.00
C GLU A 11 -19.71 28.06 -20.23
N GLU A 12 -18.42 28.32 -20.21
CA GLU A 12 -17.39 27.27 -20.33
C GLU A 12 -17.37 26.38 -19.07
N ILE A 13 -17.52 26.97 -17.89
CA ILE A 13 -17.65 26.22 -16.63
C ILE A 13 -18.91 25.33 -16.69
N ASP A 14 -20.05 25.88 -17.08
CA ASP A 14 -21.32 25.16 -17.14
C ASP A 14 -21.29 23.98 -18.14
N LYS A 15 -20.52 24.11 -19.22
CA LYS A 15 -20.28 23.01 -20.17
C LYS A 15 -19.41 21.91 -19.56
N LEU A 16 -18.35 22.30 -18.84
CA LEU A 16 -17.40 21.36 -18.24
C LEU A 16 -18.04 20.55 -17.13
N VAL A 17 -18.79 21.19 -16.23
CA VAL A 17 -19.37 20.54 -15.05
C VAL A 17 -20.45 19.50 -15.39
N LYS A 18 -21.10 19.60 -16.56
CA LYS A 18 -22.08 18.61 -17.02
C LYS A 18 -21.52 17.19 -17.14
N ASN A 19 -20.21 17.05 -17.27
CA ASN A 19 -19.54 15.76 -17.39
C ASN A 19 -19.21 15.11 -16.01
N PHE A 20 -19.47 15.82 -14.90
CA PHE A 20 -19.12 15.35 -13.57
C PHE A 20 -20.37 15.29 -12.68
N LYS A 21 -20.55 14.17 -11.97
CA LYS A 21 -21.63 14.03 -10.97
C LYS A 21 -21.39 14.92 -9.75
N GLU A 22 -20.13 15.01 -9.32
CA GLU A 22 -19.71 15.85 -8.22
C GLU A 22 -18.48 16.67 -8.60
N TYR A 23 -18.47 17.91 -8.19
CA TYR A 23 -17.34 18.81 -8.42
C TYR A 23 -17.26 19.91 -7.36
N VAL A 24 -16.11 20.53 -7.26
CA VAL A 24 -15.87 21.77 -6.52
C VAL A 24 -15.18 22.74 -7.47
N LEU A 25 -15.70 23.95 -7.53
CA LEU A 25 -15.14 25.02 -8.34
C LEU A 25 -14.23 25.88 -7.46
N VAL A 26 -12.98 26.07 -7.86
CA VAL A 26 -12.01 26.86 -7.08
C VAL A 26 -11.20 27.79 -7.97
N SER A 27 -10.80 28.93 -7.39
CA SER A 27 -9.67 29.73 -7.86
C SER A 27 -8.64 29.82 -6.75
N SER A 28 -7.51 29.15 -6.93
CA SER A 28 -6.41 29.24 -5.97
C SER A 28 -5.81 30.64 -5.95
N LYS A 29 -5.86 31.36 -7.08
CA LYS A 29 -5.38 32.73 -7.21
C LYS A 29 -6.24 33.71 -6.40
N ASP A 30 -7.55 33.64 -6.57
CA ASP A 30 -8.49 34.57 -5.92
C ASP A 30 -9.01 34.04 -4.58
N LYS A 31 -8.55 32.83 -4.16
CA LYS A 31 -8.97 32.14 -2.94
C LYS A 31 -10.49 31.84 -2.87
N VAL A 32 -11.13 31.70 -4.03
CA VAL A 32 -12.57 31.38 -4.12
C VAL A 32 -12.78 29.88 -4.04
N GLY A 33 -13.81 29.43 -3.33
CA GLY A 33 -14.21 28.02 -3.21
C GLY A 33 -13.26 27.12 -2.37
N ILE A 34 -12.24 27.69 -1.72
CA ILE A 34 -11.25 26.93 -0.95
C ILE A 34 -11.88 26.29 0.29
N ASP A 35 -12.78 26.98 0.99
CA ASP A 35 -13.40 26.44 2.19
C ASP A 35 -14.44 25.36 1.85
N ASP A 36 -15.14 25.47 0.74
CA ASP A 36 -16.00 24.40 0.22
C ASP A 36 -15.18 23.15 -0.15
N LEU A 37 -14.03 23.34 -0.78
CA LEU A 37 -13.09 22.26 -1.06
C LEU A 37 -12.63 21.55 0.21
N LYS A 38 -12.21 22.30 1.22
CA LYS A 38 -11.80 21.73 2.52
C LYS A 38 -12.92 20.94 3.18
N SER A 39 -14.13 21.50 3.22
CA SER A 39 -15.30 20.86 3.80
C SER A 39 -15.64 19.54 3.09
N LYS A 40 -15.55 19.51 1.75
CA LYS A 40 -15.78 18.27 1.00
C LYS A 40 -14.67 17.24 1.20
N ILE A 41 -13.41 17.67 1.31
CA ILE A 41 -12.30 16.76 1.64
C ILE A 41 -12.52 16.15 3.02
N ILE A 42 -12.83 16.95 4.04
CA ILE A 42 -13.10 16.46 5.40
C ILE A 42 -14.24 15.44 5.37
N LYS A 43 -15.35 15.77 4.72
CA LYS A 43 -16.49 14.86 4.59
C LYS A 43 -16.11 13.54 3.93
N HIS A 44 -15.37 13.55 2.82
CA HIS A 44 -14.90 12.33 2.18
C HIS A 44 -13.93 11.51 3.04
N LEU A 45 -13.15 12.16 3.92
CA LEU A 45 -12.28 11.47 4.87
C LEU A 45 -13.09 10.86 6.03
N GLU A 46 -14.18 11.51 6.47
CA GLU A 46 -15.07 11.01 7.51
C GLU A 46 -15.98 9.87 6.99
N ASP A 47 -16.41 9.96 5.72
CA ASP A 47 -17.21 8.93 5.04
C ASP A 47 -16.29 7.79 4.49
N GLY A 48 -14.97 7.88 4.68
CA GLY A 48 -13.98 6.91 4.19
C GLY A 48 -14.28 5.52 4.73
N GLU A 49 -14.37 4.52 3.83
CA GLU A 49 -14.39 3.12 4.20
C GLU A 49 -13.21 2.84 5.15
N GLU A 50 -13.44 2.09 6.23
CA GLU A 50 -12.38 1.60 7.09
C GLU A 50 -11.30 0.96 6.19
N GLU A 51 -10.08 1.47 6.26
CA GLU A 51 -8.99 0.91 5.46
C GLU A 51 -8.86 -0.58 5.79
N LYS A 52 -8.90 -1.43 4.77
CA LYS A 52 -8.69 -2.86 4.95
C LYS A 52 -7.33 -3.08 5.60
N PRO A 53 -7.23 -3.98 6.59
CA PRO A 53 -5.95 -4.33 7.18
C PRO A 53 -4.95 -4.80 6.12
N LEU A 54 -3.67 -4.59 6.37
CA LEU A 54 -2.60 -5.12 5.50
C LEU A 54 -2.44 -6.64 5.68
N VAL A 55 -2.44 -7.09 6.93
CA VAL A 55 -2.20 -8.49 7.35
C VAL A 55 -3.28 -8.99 8.31
N GLY A 56 -3.89 -8.10 9.07
CA GLY A 56 -4.77 -8.43 10.20
C GLY A 56 -6.00 -9.26 9.84
N ASP A 57 -6.47 -9.21 8.60
CA ASP A 57 -7.57 -10.05 8.08
C ASP A 57 -7.09 -11.33 7.39
N LEU A 58 -5.78 -11.54 7.26
CA LEU A 58 -5.17 -12.74 6.65
C LEU A 58 -4.75 -13.78 7.68
N LEU A 59 -4.55 -13.37 8.91
CA LEU A 59 -3.98 -14.20 9.98
C LEU A 59 -4.81 -14.09 11.26
N GLU A 60 -4.78 -15.14 12.06
CA GLU A 60 -5.48 -15.18 13.34
C GLU A 60 -4.68 -14.48 14.44
N TYR A 61 -5.36 -14.09 15.51
CA TYR A 61 -4.73 -13.57 16.73
C TYR A 61 -3.69 -14.59 17.26
N GLY A 62 -2.50 -14.09 17.58
CA GLY A 62 -1.39 -14.91 18.08
C GLY A 62 -0.52 -15.54 17.00
N SER A 63 -0.88 -15.45 15.71
CA SER A 63 -0.04 -15.86 14.58
C SER A 63 1.34 -15.21 14.63
N LYS A 64 2.32 -15.85 13.98
CA LYS A 64 3.72 -15.41 13.93
C LYS A 64 4.12 -14.99 12.52
N VAL A 65 4.60 -13.78 12.38
CA VAL A 65 5.08 -13.22 11.12
C VAL A 65 6.56 -12.86 11.23
N VAL A 66 7.33 -13.21 10.21
CA VAL A 66 8.71 -12.77 10.05
C VAL A 66 8.77 -11.70 8.97
N LEU A 67 9.21 -10.51 9.34
CA LEU A 67 9.49 -9.41 8.42
C LEU A 67 10.97 -9.42 8.06
N VAL A 68 11.29 -9.67 6.82
CA VAL A 68 12.67 -9.62 6.30
C VAL A 68 12.92 -8.25 5.71
N VAL A 69 13.77 -7.47 6.38
CA VAL A 69 14.07 -6.09 6.05
C VAL A 69 15.53 -5.98 5.63
N PRO A 70 15.84 -5.97 4.33
CA PRO A 70 17.20 -5.74 3.87
C PRO A 70 17.69 -4.36 4.32
N ILE A 71 18.92 -4.28 4.79
CA ILE A 71 19.58 -3.01 5.12
C ILE A 71 20.47 -2.66 3.92
N ASP A 72 19.93 -1.91 2.99
CA ASP A 72 20.69 -1.41 1.86
C ASP A 72 21.29 -0.01 2.11
N SER A 73 22.15 0.42 1.20
CA SER A 73 22.80 1.74 1.28
C SER A 73 21.85 2.90 0.99
N GLU A 74 20.67 2.63 0.42
CA GLU A 74 19.67 3.63 0.03
C GLU A 74 18.72 3.95 1.18
N ALA A 75 18.56 3.02 2.15
CA ALA A 75 17.77 3.28 3.34
C ALA A 75 18.46 4.31 4.25
N PRO A 76 17.77 5.38 4.68
CA PRO A 76 18.35 6.34 5.62
C PRO A 76 18.75 5.64 6.93
N LYS A 77 19.98 5.83 7.39
CA LYS A 77 20.46 5.24 8.66
C LYS A 77 19.48 5.53 9.81
N GLY A 78 19.16 4.51 10.58
CA GLY A 78 18.29 4.60 11.74
C GLY A 78 16.80 4.73 11.43
N ARG A 79 16.36 4.45 10.21
CA ARG A 79 14.95 4.49 9.82
C ARG A 79 14.52 3.19 9.15
N ILE A 80 13.33 2.76 9.49
CA ILE A 80 12.55 1.76 8.76
C ILE A 80 11.62 2.52 7.80
N ILE A 81 11.43 2.05 6.58
CA ILE A 81 10.59 2.73 5.59
C ILE A 81 9.09 2.59 5.94
N LEU A 82 8.29 3.53 5.47
CA LEU A 82 6.88 3.62 5.84
C LEU A 82 6.08 2.32 5.62
N PRO A 83 6.21 1.59 4.50
CA PRO A 83 5.50 0.32 4.31
C PRO A 83 5.78 -0.72 5.40
N GLN A 84 7.03 -0.83 5.82
CA GLN A 84 7.45 -1.76 6.88
C GLN A 84 6.85 -1.36 8.23
N VAL A 85 6.88 -0.06 8.56
CA VAL A 85 6.27 0.47 9.79
C VAL A 85 4.77 0.22 9.82
N GLN A 86 4.08 0.43 8.71
CA GLN A 86 2.63 0.23 8.62
C GLN A 86 2.26 -1.25 8.80
N VAL A 87 3.00 -2.19 8.22
CA VAL A 87 2.77 -3.63 8.43
C VAL A 87 3.03 -4.03 9.88
N ILE A 88 4.10 -3.52 10.51
CA ILE A 88 4.37 -3.76 11.94
C ILE A 88 3.21 -3.25 12.79
N ARG A 89 2.72 -2.05 12.50
CA ARG A 89 1.61 -1.45 13.23
C ARG A 89 0.32 -2.26 13.05
N ASP A 90 -0.01 -2.68 11.83
CA ASP A 90 -1.17 -3.50 11.54
C ASP A 90 -1.11 -4.85 12.29
N CYS A 91 0.06 -5.50 12.31
CA CYS A 91 0.28 -6.71 13.09
C CYS A 91 0.03 -6.49 14.60
N LEU A 92 0.50 -5.38 15.16
CA LEU A 92 0.32 -5.06 16.57
C LEU A 92 -1.17 -4.82 16.90
N ASP A 93 -1.88 -4.09 16.05
CA ASP A 93 -3.30 -3.79 16.23
C ASP A 93 -4.17 -5.06 16.21
N HIS A 94 -3.73 -6.11 15.50
CA HIS A 94 -4.42 -7.39 15.38
C HIS A 94 -3.83 -8.52 16.26
N GLY A 95 -2.89 -8.20 17.16
CA GLY A 95 -2.29 -9.17 18.10
C GLY A 95 -1.44 -10.24 17.42
N ILE A 96 -0.87 -9.95 16.26
CA ILE A 96 0.05 -10.81 15.50
C ILE A 96 1.47 -10.59 16.01
N LYS A 97 2.16 -11.66 16.35
CA LYS A 97 3.56 -11.62 16.83
C LYS A 97 4.50 -11.39 15.66
N THR A 98 5.26 -10.31 15.72
CA THR A 98 6.10 -9.88 14.60
C THR A 98 7.56 -9.97 14.97
N TYR A 99 8.34 -10.68 14.16
CA TYR A 99 9.79 -10.81 14.26
C TYR A 99 10.40 -10.06 13.08
N VAL A 100 11.26 -9.09 13.37
CA VAL A 100 11.92 -8.28 12.33
C VAL A 100 13.37 -8.70 12.25
N VAL A 101 13.80 -9.17 11.08
CA VAL A 101 15.15 -9.68 10.85
C VAL A 101 15.73 -9.10 9.55
N ARG A 102 17.05 -9.09 9.45
CA ARG A 102 17.71 -8.80 8.18
C ARG A 102 17.66 -10.03 7.26
N ASP A 103 17.85 -9.82 5.99
CA ASP A 103 18.03 -10.87 4.98
C ASP A 103 19.11 -11.89 5.41
N THR A 104 20.24 -11.39 5.91
CA THR A 104 21.37 -12.20 6.40
C THR A 104 21.06 -13.04 7.65
N GLU A 105 20.04 -12.69 8.43
CA GLU A 105 19.61 -13.36 9.67
C GLU A 105 18.44 -14.32 9.45
N LEU A 106 17.81 -14.31 8.27
CA LEU A 106 16.60 -15.08 7.98
C LEU A 106 16.78 -16.58 8.23
N LYS A 107 17.89 -17.16 7.78
CA LYS A 107 18.14 -18.61 7.92
C LYS A 107 18.21 -19.06 9.38
N GLU A 108 18.84 -18.26 10.23
CA GLU A 108 18.92 -18.48 11.67
C GLU A 108 17.53 -18.34 12.32
N ALA A 109 16.82 -17.25 12.00
CA ALA A 109 15.50 -16.98 12.52
C ALA A 109 14.48 -18.11 12.19
N ILE A 110 14.50 -18.64 10.95
CA ILE A 110 13.66 -19.79 10.57
C ILE A 110 14.01 -21.05 11.36
N GLY A 111 15.29 -21.24 11.72
CA GLY A 111 15.73 -22.38 12.54
C GLY A 111 15.31 -22.27 14.00
N GLU A 112 15.23 -21.07 14.55
CA GLU A 112 14.89 -20.80 15.95
C GLU A 112 13.38 -20.71 16.21
N LEU A 113 12.66 -20.08 15.28
CA LEU A 113 11.22 -19.83 15.39
C LEU A 113 10.44 -21.05 14.91
N LYS A 114 9.46 -21.48 15.71
CA LYS A 114 8.51 -22.55 15.36
C LYS A 114 7.17 -21.94 14.99
N ASP A 115 6.45 -22.64 14.12
CA ASP A 115 5.08 -22.30 13.74
C ASP A 115 4.97 -20.85 13.18
N ILE A 116 5.81 -20.55 12.19
CA ILE A 116 5.74 -19.29 11.44
C ILE A 116 4.60 -19.40 10.42
N ASP A 117 3.67 -18.45 10.43
CA ASP A 117 2.49 -18.45 9.56
C ASP A 117 2.74 -17.72 8.24
N LEU A 118 3.60 -16.70 8.25
CA LEU A 118 3.86 -15.86 7.08
C LEU A 118 5.25 -15.21 7.16
N VAL A 119 5.92 -15.14 6.02
CA VAL A 119 7.12 -14.32 5.81
C VAL A 119 6.76 -13.16 4.88
N ILE A 120 7.20 -11.95 5.21
CA ILE A 120 6.97 -10.73 4.43
C ILE A 120 8.32 -10.09 4.15
N THR A 121 8.60 -9.75 2.89
CA THR A 121 9.89 -9.15 2.48
C THR A 121 9.70 -8.05 1.45
N ASP A 122 10.76 -7.34 1.14
CA ASP A 122 10.80 -6.42 0.01
C ASP A 122 10.83 -7.17 -1.33
N SER A 123 10.26 -6.56 -2.37
CA SER A 123 10.21 -7.18 -3.70
C SER A 123 11.59 -7.50 -4.26
N GLN A 124 12.61 -6.71 -3.92
CA GLN A 124 13.99 -6.93 -4.35
C GLN A 124 14.61 -8.20 -3.75
N ALA A 125 14.31 -8.49 -2.47
CA ALA A 125 14.83 -9.67 -1.76
C ALA A 125 13.94 -10.92 -1.95
N PHE A 126 12.79 -10.80 -2.63
CA PHE A 126 11.78 -11.88 -2.70
C PHE A 126 12.36 -13.21 -3.19
N LYS A 127 13.12 -13.20 -4.28
CA LYS A 127 13.71 -14.42 -4.86
C LYS A 127 14.73 -15.07 -3.93
N GLU A 128 15.52 -14.29 -3.23
CA GLU A 128 16.50 -14.77 -2.27
C GLU A 128 15.80 -15.40 -1.06
N VAL A 129 14.84 -14.70 -0.49
CA VAL A 129 14.03 -15.18 0.64
C VAL A 129 13.29 -16.47 0.28
N ASP A 130 12.66 -16.56 -0.92
CA ASP A 130 12.01 -17.79 -1.40
C ASP A 130 12.96 -19.00 -1.49
N SER A 131 14.24 -18.76 -1.75
CA SER A 131 15.24 -19.81 -1.80
C SER A 131 15.68 -20.35 -0.42
N ILE A 132 15.47 -19.56 0.64
CA ILE A 132 15.90 -19.86 2.01
C ILE A 132 14.80 -20.54 2.82
N ILE A 133 13.55 -20.09 2.65
CA ILE A 133 12.43 -20.56 3.46
C ILE A 133 11.92 -21.94 3.00
N PRO A 134 11.33 -22.76 3.92
CA PRO A 134 10.63 -23.98 3.55
C PRO A 134 9.51 -23.73 2.54
N LYS A 135 9.28 -24.66 1.62
CA LYS A 135 8.31 -24.51 0.52
C LYS A 135 6.83 -24.49 0.95
N ASP A 136 6.55 -24.97 2.12
CA ASP A 136 5.23 -24.93 2.77
C ASP A 136 4.97 -23.62 3.53
N LEU A 137 6.01 -22.84 3.78
CA LEU A 137 5.89 -21.54 4.46
C LEU A 137 5.43 -20.46 3.47
N LYS A 138 4.37 -19.76 3.85
CA LYS A 138 3.79 -18.70 3.01
C LYS A 138 4.74 -17.50 2.93
N LEU A 139 4.88 -16.95 1.73
CA LEU A 139 5.69 -15.78 1.44
C LEU A 139 4.88 -14.71 0.70
N THR A 140 5.05 -13.46 1.08
CA THR A 140 4.51 -12.30 0.36
C THR A 140 5.49 -11.13 0.41
N SER A 141 5.17 -10.04 -0.27
CA SER A 141 5.95 -8.80 -0.19
C SER A 141 5.12 -7.63 0.33
N PHE A 142 5.79 -6.62 0.88
CA PHE A 142 5.12 -5.38 1.29
C PHE A 142 4.30 -4.79 0.14
N SER A 143 4.85 -4.74 -1.06
CA SER A 143 4.16 -4.20 -2.24
C SER A 143 2.88 -4.96 -2.60
N ILE A 144 2.85 -6.29 -2.47
CA ILE A 144 1.66 -7.11 -2.71
C ILE A 144 0.58 -6.81 -1.66
N LEU A 145 0.96 -6.67 -0.39
CA LEU A 145 0.02 -6.32 0.68
C LEU A 145 -0.63 -4.95 0.45
N PHE A 146 0.17 -3.96 0.04
CA PHE A 146 -0.35 -2.63 -0.27
C PHE A 146 -1.23 -2.61 -1.52
N ALA A 147 -0.87 -3.35 -2.57
CA ALA A 147 -1.71 -3.49 -3.76
C ALA A 147 -3.06 -4.15 -3.41
N ARG A 148 -3.05 -5.15 -2.51
CA ARG A 148 -4.25 -5.79 -2.00
C ARG A 148 -5.12 -4.82 -1.19
N GLN A 149 -4.53 -4.06 -0.27
CA GLN A 149 -5.25 -3.08 0.55
C GLN A 149 -5.96 -2.03 -0.31
N LYS A 150 -5.29 -1.53 -1.34
CA LYS A 150 -5.83 -0.55 -2.29
C LYS A 150 -6.89 -1.12 -3.25
N GLY A 151 -7.10 -2.42 -3.25
CA GLY A 151 -8.02 -3.08 -4.17
C GLY A 151 -7.49 -3.25 -5.59
N GLU A 152 -6.22 -3.01 -5.85
CA GLU A 152 -5.59 -3.04 -7.18
C GLU A 152 -4.97 -4.40 -7.54
N LEU A 153 -4.90 -5.35 -6.60
CA LEU A 153 -4.19 -6.62 -6.80
C LEU A 153 -4.71 -7.42 -8.01
N ASP A 154 -6.03 -7.49 -8.20
CA ASP A 154 -6.64 -8.19 -9.34
C ASP A 154 -6.28 -7.55 -10.68
N GLU A 155 -6.15 -6.24 -10.72
CA GLU A 155 -5.72 -5.48 -11.91
C GLU A 155 -4.26 -5.77 -12.26
N PHE A 156 -3.37 -5.79 -11.26
CA PHE A 156 -1.97 -6.17 -11.44
C PHE A 156 -1.85 -7.62 -11.92
N LEU A 157 -2.60 -8.56 -11.36
CA LEU A 157 -2.61 -9.96 -11.81
C LEU A 157 -3.12 -10.12 -13.24
N LYS A 158 -4.10 -9.34 -13.67
CA LYS A 158 -4.56 -9.29 -15.06
C LYS A 158 -3.48 -8.70 -15.97
N GLY A 159 -2.79 -7.65 -15.50
CA GLY A 159 -1.69 -7.01 -16.23
C GLY A 159 -0.52 -7.96 -16.48
N THR A 160 -0.06 -8.68 -15.47
CA THR A 160 1.06 -9.65 -15.60
C THR A 160 0.74 -10.76 -16.61
N LYS A 161 -0.48 -11.30 -16.61
CA LYS A 161 -0.92 -12.29 -17.61
C LYS A 161 -0.89 -11.75 -19.06
N LYS A 162 -1.10 -10.44 -19.24
CA LYS A 162 -1.00 -9.83 -20.57
C LYS A 162 0.44 -9.68 -21.05
N LEU A 163 1.42 -9.50 -20.15
CA LEU A 163 2.83 -9.40 -20.51
C LEU A 163 3.31 -10.63 -21.29
N ASP A 164 2.88 -11.83 -20.91
CA ASP A 164 3.22 -13.08 -21.59
C ASP A 164 2.68 -13.16 -23.04
N THR A 165 1.71 -12.32 -23.37
CA THR A 165 1.06 -12.28 -24.70
C THR A 165 1.60 -11.16 -25.61
N LEU A 166 2.45 -10.28 -25.08
CA LEU A 166 3.04 -9.19 -25.86
C LEU A 166 4.08 -9.75 -26.85
N LYS A 167 3.92 -9.42 -28.12
CA LYS A 167 4.91 -9.74 -29.13
C LYS A 167 5.93 -8.61 -29.20
N PRO A 168 7.23 -8.92 -29.36
CA PRO A 168 8.22 -7.89 -29.65
C PRO A 168 7.85 -7.19 -30.96
N ASN A 169 7.94 -5.86 -30.98
CA ASN A 169 7.76 -5.05 -32.18
C ASN A 169 8.90 -5.28 -33.16
#